data_2724079ed73db8c0845bc7c513c41d5a
#
_entry.id   2724079ed73db8c0845bc7c513c41d5a
#
_cell.length_a   1.000
_cell.length_b   1.000
_cell.length_c   1.000
_cell.angle_alpha   90.00
_cell.angle_beta   90.00
_cell.angle_gamma   90.00
#
_symmetry.space_group_name_H-M   'P 1'
#
loop_
_entity.id
_entity.type
_entity.pdbx_description
1 polymer ?
#
loop_
_entity_poly.entity_id
_entity_poly.type
_entity_poly.pdbx_seq_one_letter_code
_entity_poly.pdbx_strand_id
1 'polypeptide(L)'
;MRHILKIHRSLAEPIPASTNTFSIRTFNPATDKTQWLELNNAICAHHPDHGNWALADLENRMAEPWFDANGFFLAMQGEKIIGFCWTKIHDEFVNQDPVGELYVIGVHPDHAHKGIGRAVSIAAMNYLANKGLKNSMLYVDADNDKGLALYKSLGFN
;
A
#
# COMPACT_ATOMS: atom_id res chain seq x y z
N MET A 1 -14.79 19.26 -6.96
CA MET A 1 -15.15 18.23 -5.96
C MET A 1 -14.29 16.99 -6.17
N ARG A 2 -13.75 16.46 -5.09
CA ARG A 2 -12.93 15.26 -5.15
C ARG A 2 -13.81 14.01 -5.18
N HIS A 3 -13.56 13.12 -6.14
CA HIS A 3 -14.24 11.83 -6.22
C HIS A 3 -13.27 10.70 -5.91
N ILE A 4 -13.61 9.88 -4.93
CA ILE A 4 -12.81 8.72 -4.55
C ILE A 4 -13.53 7.47 -5.04
N LEU A 5 -12.81 6.62 -5.75
CA LEU A 5 -13.30 5.34 -6.23
C LEU A 5 -12.83 4.23 -5.30
N LYS A 6 -13.72 3.28 -5.03
CA LYS A 6 -13.38 2.04 -4.35
C LYS A 6 -13.37 0.94 -5.41
N ILE A 7 -12.21 0.35 -5.64
CA ILE A 7 -12.05 -0.70 -6.64
C ILE A 7 -11.61 -2.00 -5.97
N HIS A 8 -11.96 -3.12 -6.58
CA HIS A 8 -11.84 -4.45 -6.00
C HIS A 8 -11.11 -5.40 -6.92
N ARG A 9 -10.50 -6.42 -6.33
CA ARG A 9 -9.92 -7.55 -7.04
C ARG A 9 -10.06 -8.81 -6.21
N SER A 10 -10.50 -9.89 -6.86
CA SER A 10 -10.45 -11.22 -6.25
C SER A 10 -9.00 -11.65 -6.07
N LEU A 11 -8.68 -12.21 -4.93
CA LEU A 11 -7.36 -12.81 -4.68
C LEU A 11 -7.29 -14.27 -5.13
N ALA A 12 -8.40 -14.85 -5.59
CA ALA A 12 -8.43 -16.16 -6.20
C ALA A 12 -7.88 -16.15 -7.64
N GLU A 13 -7.93 -14.99 -8.31
CA GLU A 13 -7.31 -14.83 -9.62
C GLU A 13 -5.78 -14.82 -9.50
N PRO A 14 -5.05 -15.37 -10.48
CA PRO A 14 -3.60 -15.38 -10.42
C PRO A 14 -2.99 -13.99 -10.22
N ILE A 15 -2.06 -13.89 -9.29
CA ILE A 15 -1.34 -12.63 -9.04
C ILE A 15 -0.10 -12.61 -9.93
N PRO A 16 0.12 -11.52 -10.70
CA PRO A 16 1.29 -11.44 -11.59
C PRO A 16 2.59 -11.58 -10.82
N ALA A 17 3.60 -12.14 -11.48
CA ALA A 17 4.95 -12.14 -10.93
C ALA A 17 5.58 -10.75 -11.06
N SER A 18 6.39 -10.38 -10.07
CA SER A 18 7.17 -9.15 -10.13
C SER A 18 8.50 -9.42 -10.81
N THR A 19 8.91 -8.52 -11.71
CA THR A 19 10.16 -8.61 -12.45
C THR A 19 11.17 -7.52 -12.04
N ASN A 20 10.98 -6.93 -10.88
CA ASN A 20 11.82 -5.85 -10.38
C ASN A 20 13.23 -6.33 -10.00
N THR A 21 14.19 -5.39 -10.04
CA THR A 21 15.58 -5.61 -9.67
C THR A 21 15.96 -5.00 -8.32
N PHE A 22 15.08 -4.22 -7.72
CA PHE A 22 15.30 -3.61 -6.39
C PHE A 22 14.79 -4.54 -5.29
N SER A 23 15.28 -4.31 -4.05
CA SER A 23 14.89 -5.12 -2.90
C SER A 23 13.54 -4.70 -2.34
N ILE A 24 12.76 -5.68 -1.87
CA ILE A 24 11.54 -5.42 -1.11
C ILE A 24 11.68 -6.10 0.25
N ARG A 25 11.40 -5.36 1.31
CA ARG A 25 11.36 -5.89 2.67
C ARG A 25 10.16 -5.32 3.43
N THR A 26 9.88 -5.87 4.58
CA THR A 26 8.80 -5.35 5.44
C THR A 26 9.30 -4.21 6.31
N PHE A 27 8.36 -3.38 6.75
CA PHE A 27 8.58 -2.24 7.63
C PHE A 27 9.09 -2.70 9.00
N ASN A 28 10.14 -2.06 9.50
CA ASN A 28 10.67 -2.30 10.85
C ASN A 28 10.23 -1.17 11.78
N PRO A 29 9.31 -1.45 12.73
CA PRO A 29 8.81 -0.42 13.65
C PRO A 29 9.89 0.27 14.49
N ALA A 30 11.03 -0.38 14.69
CA ALA A 30 12.11 0.16 15.50
C ALA A 30 12.97 1.19 14.75
N THR A 31 13.06 1.10 13.41
CA THR A 31 14.05 1.88 12.65
C THR A 31 13.50 2.66 11.48
N ASP A 32 12.30 2.35 10.99
CA ASP A 32 11.81 2.92 9.71
C ASP A 32 10.82 4.07 9.84
N LYS A 33 10.33 4.37 11.03
CA LYS A 33 9.24 5.34 11.21
C LYS A 33 9.54 6.71 10.63
N THR A 34 10.68 7.29 10.96
CA THR A 34 11.03 8.65 10.57
C THR A 34 11.21 8.78 9.07
N GLN A 35 11.97 7.88 8.46
CA GLN A 35 12.21 7.92 7.02
C GLN A 35 10.92 7.70 6.23
N TRP A 36 10.10 6.71 6.65
CA TRP A 36 8.82 6.46 5.97
C TRP A 36 7.88 7.66 6.09
N LEU A 37 7.79 8.25 7.28
CA LEU A 37 6.90 9.38 7.54
C LEU A 37 7.28 10.59 6.67
N GLU A 38 8.57 10.89 6.59
CA GLU A 38 9.07 11.98 5.74
C GLU A 38 8.73 11.73 4.27
N LEU A 39 8.94 10.51 3.79
CA LEU A 39 8.63 10.15 2.41
C LEU A 39 7.14 10.25 2.13
N ASN A 40 6.30 9.68 3.00
CA ASN A 40 4.85 9.72 2.83
C ASN A 40 4.35 11.17 2.79
N ASN A 41 4.80 12.01 3.70
CA ASN A 41 4.40 13.41 3.74
C ASN A 41 4.86 14.18 2.50
N ALA A 42 6.02 13.88 1.97
CA ALA A 42 6.52 14.50 0.74
C ALA A 42 5.68 14.08 -0.48
N ILE A 43 5.35 12.80 -0.59
CA ILE A 43 4.53 12.26 -1.69
C ILE A 43 3.10 12.79 -1.60
N CYS A 44 2.54 12.84 -0.40
CA CYS A 44 1.13 13.14 -0.17
C CYS A 44 0.90 14.55 0.34
N ALA A 45 1.80 15.50 0.06
CA ALA A 45 1.76 16.86 0.60
C ALA A 45 0.40 17.56 0.39
N HIS A 46 -0.28 17.25 -0.71
CA HIS A 46 -1.59 17.82 -1.03
C HIS A 46 -2.75 16.87 -0.83
N HIS A 47 -2.48 15.65 -0.29
CA HIS A 47 -3.52 14.65 -0.07
C HIS A 47 -4.21 14.92 1.28
N PRO A 48 -5.54 15.09 1.32
CA PRO A 48 -6.23 15.47 2.56
C PRO A 48 -6.18 14.40 3.66
N ASP A 49 -6.05 13.10 3.29
CA ASP A 49 -6.13 12.01 4.26
C ASP A 49 -4.76 11.43 4.65
N HIS A 50 -3.75 11.56 3.79
CA HIS A 50 -2.47 10.87 3.97
C HIS A 50 -1.26 11.80 4.01
N GLY A 51 -1.47 13.10 3.86
CA GLY A 51 -0.40 14.09 3.96
C GLY A 51 -0.34 14.72 5.35
N ASN A 52 0.80 15.32 5.67
CA ASN A 52 1.01 16.10 6.90
C ASN A 52 0.81 15.32 8.19
N TRP A 53 1.14 14.03 8.19
CA TRP A 53 1.09 13.23 9.40
C TRP A 53 2.23 13.61 10.35
N ALA A 54 1.93 13.72 11.64
CA ALA A 54 2.94 13.74 12.69
C ALA A 54 3.31 12.30 13.08
N LEU A 55 4.42 12.13 13.78
CA LEU A 55 4.84 10.81 14.27
C LEU A 55 3.73 10.16 15.10
N ALA A 56 3.00 10.93 15.91
CA ALA A 56 1.88 10.41 16.70
C ALA A 56 0.78 9.81 15.83
N ASP A 57 0.52 10.36 14.65
CA ASP A 57 -0.49 9.82 13.73
C ASP A 57 -0.10 8.42 13.24
N LEU A 58 1.17 8.23 12.90
CA LEU A 58 1.70 6.93 12.51
C LEU A 58 1.62 5.95 13.70
N GLU A 59 2.09 6.36 14.86
CA GLU A 59 2.10 5.50 16.04
C GLU A 59 0.70 5.11 16.49
N ASN A 60 -0.29 6.01 16.36
CA ASN A 60 -1.68 5.70 16.66
C ASN A 60 -2.22 4.59 15.74
N ARG A 61 -1.86 4.62 14.45
CA ARG A 61 -2.28 3.58 13.52
C ARG A 61 -1.56 2.26 13.80
N MET A 62 -0.30 2.32 14.19
CA MET A 62 0.47 1.13 14.57
C MET A 62 -0.04 0.47 15.85
N ALA A 63 -0.76 1.21 16.69
CA ALA A 63 -1.38 0.69 17.92
C ALA A 63 -2.74 0.02 17.66
N GLU A 64 -3.29 0.17 16.45
CA GLU A 64 -4.57 -0.43 16.11
C GLU A 64 -4.47 -1.97 15.97
N PRO A 65 -5.54 -2.71 16.32
CA PRO A 65 -5.52 -4.18 16.25
C PRO A 65 -5.24 -4.74 14.85
N TRP A 66 -5.56 -3.99 13.80
CA TRP A 66 -5.34 -4.41 12.41
C TRP A 66 -3.90 -4.26 11.95
N PHE A 67 -3.05 -3.56 12.70
CA PHE A 67 -1.66 -3.31 12.29
C PHE A 67 -0.84 -4.60 12.31
N ASP A 68 -0.15 -4.86 11.21
CA ASP A 68 0.82 -5.93 11.09
C ASP A 68 1.98 -5.43 10.23
N ALA A 69 3.16 -5.29 10.83
CA ALA A 69 4.35 -4.83 10.12
C ALA A 69 4.71 -5.76 8.96
N ASN A 70 4.36 -7.05 9.03
CA ASN A 70 4.61 -8.00 7.96
C ASN A 70 3.72 -7.75 6.72
N GLY A 71 2.70 -6.92 6.86
CA GLY A 71 1.84 -6.49 5.76
C GLY A 71 2.16 -5.07 5.27
N PHE A 72 3.31 -4.54 5.64
CA PHE A 72 3.76 -3.21 5.26
C PHE A 72 5.07 -3.34 4.50
N PHE A 73 5.03 -3.19 3.17
CA PHE A 73 6.15 -3.48 2.28
C PHE A 73 6.87 -2.22 1.84
N LEU A 74 8.21 -2.29 1.87
CA LEU A 74 9.08 -1.21 1.46
C LEU A 74 9.94 -1.67 0.29
N ALA A 75 9.99 -0.87 -0.78
CA ALA A 75 10.97 -1.02 -1.84
C ALA A 75 12.20 -0.21 -1.46
N MET A 76 13.36 -0.82 -1.55
CA MET A 76 14.61 -0.25 -1.06
C MET A 76 15.64 -0.09 -2.15
N GLN A 77 16.36 1.02 -2.11
CA GLN A 77 17.61 1.21 -2.82
C GLN A 77 18.69 1.45 -1.76
N GLY A 78 19.47 0.40 -1.45
CA GLY A 78 20.33 0.43 -0.28
C GLY A 78 19.51 0.64 0.99
N GLU A 79 19.82 1.68 1.74
CA GLU A 79 19.08 2.03 2.96
C GLU A 79 17.96 3.05 2.72
N LYS A 80 17.75 3.45 1.47
CA LYS A 80 16.74 4.44 1.11
C LYS A 80 15.44 3.76 0.73
N ILE A 81 14.33 4.21 1.34
CA ILE A 81 12.98 3.78 0.97
C ILE A 81 12.60 4.53 -0.31
N ILE A 82 12.31 3.79 -1.39
CA ILE A 82 11.94 4.39 -2.68
C ILE A 82 10.48 4.15 -3.05
N GLY A 83 9.77 3.32 -2.30
CA GLY A 83 8.35 3.09 -2.45
C GLY A 83 7.82 2.19 -1.38
N PHE A 84 6.51 2.12 -1.26
CA PHE A 84 5.89 1.30 -0.21
C PHE A 84 4.44 0.95 -0.55
N CYS A 85 3.96 -0.12 0.08
CA CYS A 85 2.55 -0.46 0.14
C CYS A 85 2.22 -1.01 1.54
N TRP A 86 1.35 -0.33 2.23
CA TRP A 86 0.87 -0.71 3.57
C TRP A 86 -0.51 -1.32 3.45
N THR A 87 -0.70 -2.52 3.96
CA THR A 87 -1.99 -3.20 3.92
C THR A 87 -2.77 -3.04 5.21
N LYS A 88 -4.10 -3.14 5.10
CA LYS A 88 -5.00 -3.14 6.24
C LYS A 88 -6.05 -4.21 6.01
N ILE A 89 -6.20 -5.11 6.99
CA ILE A 89 -7.21 -6.17 6.91
C ILE A 89 -8.44 -5.73 7.68
N HIS A 90 -9.60 -5.76 7.01
CA HIS A 90 -10.90 -5.44 7.59
C HIS A 90 -11.61 -6.75 7.92
N ASP A 91 -11.69 -7.08 9.20
CA ASP A 91 -12.35 -8.29 9.68
C ASP A 91 -13.38 -8.01 10.80
N GLU A 92 -13.71 -6.72 10.99
CA GLU A 92 -14.56 -6.26 12.09
C GLU A 92 -16.05 -6.50 11.85
N PHE A 93 -16.45 -6.93 10.64
CA PHE A 93 -17.86 -7.10 10.31
C PHE A 93 -18.29 -8.54 10.52
N VAL A 94 -19.30 -8.76 11.38
CA VAL A 94 -19.87 -10.07 11.64
C VAL A 94 -20.60 -10.58 10.39
N ASN A 95 -20.40 -11.87 10.07
CA ASN A 95 -21.05 -12.55 8.93
C ASN A 95 -20.56 -12.05 7.54
N GLN A 96 -19.44 -11.37 7.48
CA GLN A 96 -18.81 -10.98 6.21
C GLN A 96 -17.38 -11.52 6.16
N ASP A 97 -16.95 -11.93 4.98
CA ASP A 97 -15.57 -12.36 4.78
C ASP A 97 -14.62 -11.16 5.02
N PRO A 98 -13.47 -11.38 5.65
CA PRO A 98 -12.45 -10.34 5.75
C PRO A 98 -12.01 -9.86 4.38
N VAL A 99 -11.70 -8.58 4.27
CA VAL A 99 -11.22 -7.95 3.03
C VAL A 99 -9.88 -7.29 3.30
N GLY A 100 -8.92 -7.50 2.40
CA GLY A 100 -7.62 -6.83 2.48
C GLY A 100 -7.61 -5.54 1.67
N GLU A 101 -7.17 -4.47 2.31
CA GLU A 101 -7.02 -3.18 1.66
C GLU A 101 -5.55 -2.88 1.38
N LEU A 102 -5.24 -2.43 0.16
CA LEU A 102 -3.99 -1.73 -0.11
C LEU A 102 -4.19 -0.30 0.39
N TYR A 103 -3.78 -0.06 1.64
CA TYR A 103 -4.20 1.08 2.43
C TYR A 103 -3.47 2.38 2.07
N VAL A 104 -2.13 2.34 2.06
CA VAL A 104 -1.31 3.49 1.66
C VAL A 104 -0.26 2.99 0.68
N ILE A 105 -0.20 3.60 -0.50
CA ILE A 105 0.76 3.24 -1.54
C ILE A 105 1.46 4.52 -2.00
N GLY A 106 2.77 4.48 -2.11
CA GLY A 106 3.51 5.62 -2.61
C GLY A 106 4.82 5.22 -3.26
N VAL A 107 5.29 6.09 -4.16
CA VAL A 107 6.58 5.93 -4.85
C VAL A 107 7.32 7.26 -4.76
N HIS A 108 8.60 7.19 -4.39
CA HIS A 108 9.45 8.37 -4.35
C HIS A 108 9.47 9.05 -5.73
N PRO A 109 9.25 10.37 -5.81
CA PRO A 109 9.15 11.06 -7.11
C PRO A 109 10.35 10.85 -8.04
N ASP A 110 11.55 10.77 -7.48
CA ASP A 110 12.79 10.57 -8.26
C ASP A 110 12.89 9.15 -8.83
N HIS A 111 12.02 8.25 -8.42
CA HIS A 111 12.01 6.84 -8.83
C HIS A 111 10.73 6.45 -9.56
N ALA A 112 9.94 7.43 -10.03
CA ALA A 112 8.72 7.17 -10.80
C ALA A 112 9.03 6.41 -12.09
N HIS A 113 8.04 5.66 -12.59
CA HIS A 113 8.10 4.91 -13.86
C HIS A 113 9.12 3.78 -13.91
N LYS A 114 9.52 3.24 -12.74
CA LYS A 114 10.45 2.11 -12.64
C LYS A 114 9.77 0.81 -12.20
N GLY A 115 8.44 0.79 -12.15
CA GLY A 115 7.69 -0.39 -11.73
C GLY A 115 7.65 -0.63 -10.22
N ILE A 116 8.00 0.37 -9.41
CA ILE A 116 8.06 0.24 -7.95
C ILE A 116 6.65 0.07 -7.37
N GLY A 117 5.70 0.91 -7.78
CA GLY A 117 4.32 0.80 -7.31
C GLY A 117 3.70 -0.56 -7.62
N ARG A 118 4.00 -1.09 -8.80
CA ARG A 118 3.56 -2.43 -9.20
C ARG A 118 4.16 -3.50 -8.30
N ALA A 119 5.46 -3.42 -8.04
CA ALA A 119 6.17 -4.43 -7.25
C ALA A 119 5.69 -4.49 -5.80
N VAL A 120 5.54 -3.33 -5.14
CA VAL A 120 5.06 -3.30 -3.76
C VAL A 120 3.59 -3.71 -3.66
N SER A 121 2.78 -3.39 -4.68
CA SER A 121 1.38 -3.82 -4.73
C SER A 121 1.27 -5.33 -4.91
N ILE A 122 2.12 -5.94 -5.74
CA ILE A 122 2.17 -7.39 -5.91
C ILE A 122 2.57 -8.06 -4.60
N ALA A 123 3.59 -7.54 -3.90
CA ALA A 123 3.99 -8.07 -2.60
C ALA A 123 2.84 -8.01 -1.60
N ALA A 124 2.10 -6.91 -1.58
CA ALA A 124 0.93 -6.73 -0.72
C ALA A 124 -0.18 -7.73 -1.06
N MET A 125 -0.49 -7.92 -2.34
CA MET A 125 -1.51 -8.86 -2.76
C MET A 125 -1.15 -10.30 -2.38
N ASN A 126 0.11 -10.69 -2.55
CA ASN A 126 0.58 -12.02 -2.16
C ASN A 126 0.47 -12.22 -0.65
N TYR A 127 0.79 -11.21 0.14
CA TYR A 127 0.63 -11.26 1.59
C TYR A 127 -0.83 -11.49 1.97
N LEU A 128 -1.75 -10.73 1.38
CA LEU A 128 -3.17 -10.86 1.66
C LEU A 128 -3.71 -12.24 1.24
N ALA A 129 -3.32 -12.73 0.08
CA ALA A 129 -3.70 -14.06 -0.39
C ALA A 129 -3.17 -15.15 0.53
N ASN A 130 -1.93 -15.03 1.01
CA ASN A 130 -1.32 -15.98 1.94
C ASN A 130 -1.97 -15.98 3.32
N LYS A 131 -2.66 -14.89 3.68
CA LYS A 131 -3.49 -14.82 4.89
C LYS A 131 -4.83 -15.51 4.72
N GLY A 132 -5.13 -16.04 3.53
CA GLY A 132 -6.39 -16.70 3.25
C GLY A 132 -7.53 -15.79 2.85
N LEU A 133 -7.25 -14.52 2.58
CA LEU A 133 -8.28 -13.58 2.14
C LEU A 133 -8.69 -13.85 0.70
N LYS A 134 -9.99 -13.74 0.42
CA LYS A 134 -10.55 -13.99 -0.91
C LYS A 134 -10.59 -12.73 -1.77
N ASN A 135 -10.67 -11.56 -1.15
CA ASN A 135 -10.88 -10.29 -1.84
C ASN A 135 -9.97 -9.21 -1.32
N SER A 136 -9.60 -8.32 -2.23
CA SER A 136 -8.83 -7.11 -1.93
C SER A 136 -9.52 -5.90 -2.51
N MET A 137 -9.22 -4.74 -1.96
CA MET A 137 -9.77 -3.48 -2.43
C MET A 137 -8.79 -2.34 -2.16
N LEU A 138 -9.02 -1.21 -2.80
CA LEU A 138 -8.32 0.02 -2.51
C LEU A 138 -9.18 1.22 -2.86
N TYR A 139 -8.81 2.37 -2.30
CA TYR A 139 -9.41 3.66 -2.65
C TYR A 139 -8.42 4.45 -3.49
N VAL A 140 -8.92 5.07 -4.54
CA VAL A 140 -8.10 5.89 -5.45
C VAL A 140 -8.92 7.06 -5.95
N ASP A 141 -8.29 8.22 -6.07
CA ASP A 141 -8.96 9.39 -6.65
C ASP A 141 -9.29 9.13 -8.12
N ALA A 142 -10.49 9.54 -8.53
CA ALA A 142 -10.98 9.32 -9.90
C ALA A 142 -10.11 10.02 -10.95
N ASP A 143 -9.40 11.08 -10.58
CA ASP A 143 -8.50 11.81 -11.47
C ASP A 143 -7.03 11.35 -11.40
N ASN A 144 -6.74 10.33 -10.60
CA ASN A 144 -5.40 9.74 -10.54
C ASN A 144 -5.21 8.72 -11.67
N ASP A 145 -4.97 9.22 -12.88
CA ASP A 145 -4.88 8.38 -14.09
C ASP A 145 -3.77 7.34 -14.01
N LYS A 146 -2.61 7.71 -13.45
CA LYS A 146 -1.47 6.79 -13.31
C LYS A 146 -1.79 5.66 -12.33
N GLY A 147 -2.38 6.02 -11.20
CA GLY A 147 -2.80 5.03 -10.20
C GLY A 147 -3.85 4.07 -10.77
N LEU A 148 -4.87 4.62 -11.42
CA LEU A 148 -5.92 3.80 -12.04
C LEU A 148 -5.35 2.84 -13.10
N ALA A 149 -4.43 3.31 -13.93
CA ALA A 149 -3.79 2.46 -14.94
C ALA A 149 -3.00 1.31 -14.28
N LEU A 150 -2.26 1.62 -13.23
CA LEU A 150 -1.53 0.60 -12.46
C LEU A 150 -2.49 -0.44 -11.88
N TYR A 151 -3.51 -0.01 -11.15
CA TYR A 151 -4.40 -0.94 -10.46
C TYR A 151 -5.23 -1.76 -11.43
N LYS A 152 -5.67 -1.19 -12.55
CA LYS A 152 -6.35 -1.94 -13.61
C LYS A 152 -5.41 -3.00 -14.20
N SER A 153 -4.14 -2.68 -14.40
CA SER A 153 -3.14 -3.65 -14.90
C SER A 153 -2.93 -4.81 -13.93
N LEU A 154 -3.24 -4.61 -12.65
CA LEU A 154 -3.16 -5.63 -11.60
C LEU A 154 -4.50 -6.36 -11.38
N GLY A 155 -5.53 -6.04 -12.15
CA GLY A 155 -6.81 -6.72 -12.08
C GLY A 155 -7.87 -6.04 -11.22
N PHE A 156 -7.60 -4.88 -10.65
CA PHE A 156 -8.60 -4.12 -9.90
C PHE A 156 -9.59 -3.44 -10.84
N ASN A 157 -10.84 -3.42 -10.45
CA ASN A 157 -11.88 -2.70 -11.19
C ASN A 157 -13.06 -2.28 -10.30
#